data_113df40eb8ea944ab42234ccb27a9335
#
_entry.id   113df40eb8ea944ab42234ccb27a9335
#
_cell.length_a   1.000
_cell.length_b   1.000
_cell.length_c   1.000
_cell.angle_alpha   90.00
_cell.angle_beta   90.00
_cell.angle_gamma   90.00
#
_symmetry.space_group_name_H-M   'P 1'
#
loop_
_entity.id
_entity.type
_entity.pdbx_description
1 polymer ?
#
loop_
_entity_poly.entity_id
_entity_poly.type
_entity_poly.pdbx_seq_one_letter_code
_entity_poly.pdbx_strand_id
1 'polypeptide(L)'
;MKRGPGDIPVACCLSDAELREREATLLAQFKSALTAIEELADGYAFRLPGEKGLLELVAELIIAERECCPFLTFQLTAEPTMGALTVRMTGPDGTKEFLRISFKLEGSI
;
A
#
# COMPACT_ATOMS: atom_id res chain seq x y z
N MET A 1 -23.92 -16.64 -5.09
CA MET A 1 -22.69 -17.18 -5.69
C MET A 1 -21.50 -16.98 -4.78
N LYS A 2 -20.72 -18.01 -4.60
CA LYS A 2 -19.57 -17.95 -3.71
C LYS A 2 -18.37 -17.36 -4.41
N ARG A 3 -17.70 -16.39 -3.77
CA ARG A 3 -16.49 -15.82 -4.35
C ARG A 3 -15.27 -16.55 -3.86
N GLY A 4 -14.35 -16.84 -4.78
CA GLY A 4 -13.02 -17.32 -4.42
C GLY A 4 -12.11 -16.14 -4.17
N PRO A 5 -10.86 -16.39 -3.70
CA PRO A 5 -9.90 -15.31 -3.44
C PRO A 5 -9.63 -14.43 -4.66
N GLY A 6 -9.67 -14.99 -5.86
CA GLY A 6 -9.43 -14.23 -7.08
C GLY A 6 -10.60 -13.39 -7.55
N ASP A 7 -11.77 -13.55 -6.90
CA ASP A 7 -12.98 -12.85 -7.33
C ASP A 7 -13.23 -11.56 -6.55
N ILE A 8 -12.34 -11.17 -5.65
CA ILE A 8 -12.49 -9.94 -4.89
C ILE A 8 -12.29 -8.76 -5.85
N PRO A 9 -13.26 -7.82 -5.92
CA PRO A 9 -13.14 -6.69 -6.84
C PRO A 9 -11.93 -5.83 -6.52
N VAL A 10 -11.25 -5.38 -7.56
CA VAL A 10 -10.13 -4.43 -7.42
C VAL A 10 -10.75 -3.04 -7.38
N ALA A 11 -11.20 -2.63 -6.19
CA ALA A 11 -11.86 -1.35 -5.99
C ALA A 11 -11.79 -0.98 -4.52
N CYS A 12 -11.80 0.32 -4.25
CA CYS A 12 -11.84 0.81 -2.88
C CYS A 12 -13.26 0.62 -2.32
N CYS A 13 -13.34 0.01 -1.14
CA CYS A 13 -14.62 -0.28 -0.48
C CYS A 13 -14.91 0.71 0.65
N LEU A 14 -14.04 1.68 0.88
CA LEU A 14 -14.16 2.58 2.01
C LEU A 14 -15.24 3.63 1.75
N SER A 15 -16.29 3.61 2.56
CA SER A 15 -17.41 4.55 2.42
C SER A 15 -17.45 5.59 3.54
N ASP A 16 -16.77 5.35 4.65
CA ASP A 16 -16.73 6.26 5.78
C ASP A 16 -15.81 7.44 5.49
N ALA A 17 -16.33 8.66 5.61
CA ALA A 17 -15.57 9.86 5.28
C ALA A 17 -14.35 10.06 6.19
N GLU A 18 -14.48 9.74 7.48
CA GLU A 18 -13.38 9.88 8.42
C GLU A 18 -12.24 8.88 8.11
N LEU A 19 -12.61 7.65 7.79
CA LEU A 19 -11.62 6.63 7.43
C LEU A 19 -10.91 6.98 6.13
N ARG A 20 -11.65 7.54 5.16
CA ARG A 20 -11.04 7.97 3.90
C ARG A 20 -10.06 9.11 4.11
N GLU A 21 -10.41 10.05 4.98
CA GLU A 21 -9.54 11.17 5.30
C GLU A 21 -8.28 10.70 6.02
N ARG A 22 -8.44 9.76 6.96
CA ARG A 22 -7.28 9.18 7.65
C ARG A 22 -6.38 8.43 6.69
N GLU A 23 -6.96 7.64 5.80
CA GLU A 23 -6.19 6.90 4.80
C GLU A 23 -5.41 7.86 3.90
N ALA A 24 -6.06 8.94 3.45
CA ALA A 24 -5.40 9.93 2.60
C ALA A 24 -4.22 10.61 3.31
N THR A 25 -4.38 10.90 4.61
CA THR A 25 -3.31 11.50 5.40
C THR A 25 -2.13 10.54 5.54
N LEU A 26 -2.41 9.28 5.88
CA LEU A 26 -1.37 8.25 6.03
C LEU A 26 -0.65 8.02 4.70
N LEU A 27 -1.41 8.00 3.61
CA LEU A 27 -0.84 7.79 2.28
C LEU A 27 0.08 8.95 1.88
N ALA A 28 -0.31 10.18 2.17
CA ALA A 28 0.52 11.34 1.87
C ALA A 28 1.84 11.29 2.62
N GLN A 29 1.80 10.92 3.91
CA GLN A 29 3.00 10.79 4.72
C GLN A 29 3.88 9.64 4.21
N PHE A 30 3.26 8.54 3.84
CA PHE A 30 3.96 7.38 3.28
C PHE A 30 4.71 7.77 2.00
N LYS A 31 4.01 8.41 1.08
CA LYS A 31 4.61 8.82 -0.19
C LYS A 31 5.80 9.78 0.01
N SER A 32 5.67 10.70 0.96
CA SER A 32 6.74 11.67 1.20
C SER A 32 8.00 11.03 1.78
N ALA A 33 7.87 9.84 2.37
CA ALA A 33 9.00 9.13 2.97
C ALA A 33 9.65 8.12 2.03
N LEU A 34 9.05 7.86 0.88
CA LEU A 34 9.56 6.84 -0.04
C LEU A 34 10.93 7.20 -0.58
N THR A 35 11.85 6.23 -0.60
CA THR A 35 13.17 6.39 -1.20
C THR A 35 13.24 5.71 -2.57
N ALA A 36 12.37 4.74 -2.82
CA ALA A 36 12.33 4.04 -4.11
C ALA A 36 10.99 3.35 -4.29
N ILE A 37 10.61 3.17 -5.54
CA ILE A 37 9.42 2.41 -5.92
C ILE A 37 9.85 1.46 -7.02
N GLU A 38 9.53 0.18 -6.85
CA GLU A 38 9.85 -0.85 -7.83
C GLU A 38 8.57 -1.45 -8.37
N GLU A 39 8.45 -1.52 -9.68
CA GLU A 39 7.30 -2.15 -10.30
C GLU A 39 7.48 -3.67 -10.28
N LEU A 40 6.42 -4.38 -9.86
CA LEU A 40 6.40 -5.83 -9.83
C LEU A 40 5.41 -6.35 -10.88
N ALA A 41 5.42 -7.64 -11.13
CA ALA A 41 4.49 -8.23 -12.09
C ALA A 41 3.03 -7.99 -11.68
N ASP A 42 2.75 -8.04 -10.39
CA ASP A 42 1.39 -7.98 -9.85
C ASP A 42 1.18 -6.84 -8.85
N GLY A 43 2.04 -5.84 -8.84
CA GLY A 43 1.93 -4.72 -7.92
C GLY A 43 3.16 -3.87 -7.88
N TYR A 44 3.46 -3.36 -6.68
CA TYR A 44 4.62 -2.48 -6.46
C TYR A 44 5.29 -2.80 -5.14
N ALA A 45 6.60 -2.55 -5.08
CA ALA A 45 7.37 -2.58 -3.85
C ALA A 45 7.79 -1.14 -3.53
N PHE A 46 7.57 -0.73 -2.29
CA PHE A 46 7.87 0.63 -1.82
C PHE A 46 8.96 0.56 -0.76
N ARG A 47 9.96 1.41 -0.89
CA ARG A 47 11.09 1.41 0.03
C ARG A 47 11.15 2.69 0.85
N LEU A 48 11.43 2.54 2.15
CA LEU A 48 11.50 3.66 3.09
C LEU A 48 12.70 3.47 4.01
N PRO A 49 13.17 4.57 4.64
CA PRO A 49 14.19 4.43 5.69
C PRO A 49 13.69 3.60 6.87
N GLY A 50 14.62 2.97 7.58
CA GLY A 50 14.28 2.08 8.69
C GLY A 50 14.05 2.79 10.02
N GLU A 51 13.37 3.91 10.02
CA GLU A 51 13.09 4.67 11.23
C GLU A 51 11.86 4.13 11.94
N LYS A 52 11.88 4.18 13.28
CA LYS A 52 10.78 3.67 14.09
C LYS A 52 9.43 4.31 13.71
N GLY A 53 9.44 5.62 13.56
CA GLY A 53 8.21 6.34 13.21
C GLY A 53 7.65 5.91 11.87
N LEU A 54 8.52 5.58 10.91
CA LEU A 54 8.08 5.12 9.60
C LEU A 54 7.53 3.72 9.65
N LEU A 55 8.09 2.87 10.51
CA LEU A 55 7.55 1.52 10.69
C LEU A 55 6.13 1.58 11.26
N GLU A 56 5.92 2.46 12.24
CA GLU A 56 4.59 2.66 12.80
C GLU A 56 3.62 3.22 11.76
N LEU A 57 4.08 4.17 10.96
CA LEU A 57 3.29 4.74 9.88
C LEU A 57 2.85 3.67 8.87
N VAL A 58 3.79 2.82 8.46
CA VAL A 58 3.49 1.75 7.51
C VAL A 58 2.47 0.78 8.08
N ALA A 59 2.62 0.42 9.35
CA ALA A 59 1.66 -0.49 10.00
C ALA A 59 0.26 0.12 10.00
N GLU A 60 0.15 1.40 10.33
CA GLU A 60 -1.15 2.09 10.33
C GLU A 60 -1.73 2.18 8.91
N LEU A 61 -0.89 2.44 7.93
CA LEU A 61 -1.33 2.49 6.53
C LEU A 61 -1.86 1.13 6.09
N ILE A 62 -1.14 0.06 6.41
CA ILE A 62 -1.58 -1.29 6.05
C ILE A 62 -2.94 -1.59 6.70
N ILE A 63 -3.12 -1.22 7.96
CA ILE A 63 -4.39 -1.42 8.65
C ILE A 63 -5.52 -0.71 7.90
N ALA A 64 -5.31 0.56 7.54
CA ALA A 64 -6.30 1.35 6.82
C ALA A 64 -6.57 0.79 5.42
N GLU A 65 -5.50 0.41 4.70
CA GLU A 65 -5.62 -0.08 3.33
C GLU A 65 -6.32 -1.44 3.27
N ARG A 66 -6.13 -2.28 4.29
CA ARG A 66 -6.82 -3.57 4.32
C ARG A 66 -8.33 -3.40 4.36
N GLU A 67 -8.82 -2.33 4.96
CA GLU A 67 -10.24 -2.03 4.98
C GLU A 67 -10.70 -1.43 3.66
N CYS A 68 -9.87 -0.55 3.09
CA CYS A 68 -10.18 0.12 1.83
C CYS A 68 -10.04 -0.81 0.62
N CYS A 69 -8.99 -1.62 0.62
CA CYS A 69 -8.59 -2.42 -0.54
C CYS A 69 -8.45 -3.89 -0.15
N PRO A 70 -9.58 -4.61 0.00
CA PRO A 70 -9.53 -6.00 0.48
C PRO A 70 -8.85 -6.99 -0.48
N PHE A 71 -8.60 -6.59 -1.70
CA PHE A 71 -7.93 -7.44 -2.68
C PHE A 71 -6.40 -7.41 -2.58
N LEU A 72 -5.84 -6.49 -1.80
CA LEU A 72 -4.39 -6.34 -1.69
C LEU A 72 -3.78 -7.33 -0.72
N THR A 73 -2.61 -7.84 -1.10
CA THR A 73 -1.73 -8.58 -0.20
C THR A 73 -0.58 -7.65 0.18
N PHE A 74 -0.26 -7.60 1.47
CA PHE A 74 0.82 -6.76 1.99
C PHE A 74 1.93 -7.61 2.54
N GLN A 75 3.17 -7.26 2.19
CA GLN A 75 4.34 -7.89 2.78
C GLN A 75 5.27 -6.79 3.26
N LEU A 76 5.56 -6.77 4.54
CA LEU A 76 6.46 -5.79 5.12
C LEU A 76 7.76 -6.49 5.52
N THR A 77 8.86 -5.98 5.01
CA THR A 77 10.19 -6.48 5.37
C THR A 77 10.96 -5.35 6.06
N ALA A 78 11.44 -5.62 7.25
CA ALA A 78 12.32 -4.69 7.95
C ALA A 78 13.71 -5.33 7.99
N GLU A 79 14.67 -4.68 7.33
CA GLU A 79 16.02 -5.20 7.24
C GLU A 79 16.73 -5.14 8.60
N PRO A 80 17.71 -6.02 8.85
CA PRO A 80 18.40 -6.03 10.13
C PRO A 80 19.20 -4.74 10.36
N THR A 81 19.55 -4.51 11.62
CA THR A 81 20.35 -3.36 12.07
C THR A 81 19.71 -2.02 11.71
N MET A 82 18.38 -1.94 11.89
CA MET A 82 17.62 -0.72 11.59
C MET A 82 17.71 -0.32 10.12
N GLY A 83 17.84 -1.31 9.25
CA GLY A 83 17.93 -1.07 7.81
C GLY A 83 16.58 -0.71 7.18
N ALA A 84 16.58 -0.58 5.87
CA ALA A 84 15.42 -0.10 5.12
C ALA A 84 14.17 -0.96 5.35
N LEU A 85 13.01 -0.32 5.21
CA LEU A 85 11.73 -1.02 5.18
C LEU A 85 11.31 -1.20 3.72
N THR A 86 10.74 -2.35 3.40
CA THR A 86 10.16 -2.59 2.08
C THR A 86 8.73 -3.08 2.27
N VAL A 87 7.80 -2.44 1.57
CA VAL A 87 6.39 -2.82 1.60
C VAL A 87 6.01 -3.26 0.19
N ARG A 88 5.62 -4.53 0.05
CA ARG A 88 5.13 -5.04 -1.22
C ARG A 88 3.62 -5.08 -1.17
N MET A 89 2.99 -4.49 -2.19
CA MET A 89 1.54 -4.52 -2.34
C MET A 89 1.23 -5.18 -3.66
N THR A 90 0.59 -6.33 -3.61
CA THR A 90 0.31 -7.14 -4.79
C THR A 90 -1.15 -7.59 -4.78
N GLY A 91 -1.61 -8.13 -5.90
CA GLY A 91 -2.98 -8.61 -5.98
C GLY A 91 -3.32 -9.17 -7.36
N PRO A 92 -4.62 -9.41 -7.60
CA PRO A 92 -5.08 -9.94 -8.89
C PRO A 92 -4.94 -8.95 -10.02
N ASP A 93 -5.30 -9.35 -11.22
CA ASP A 93 -5.24 -8.50 -12.41
C ASP A 93 -5.95 -7.18 -12.14
N GLY A 94 -5.32 -6.08 -12.57
CA GLY A 94 -5.84 -4.74 -12.34
C GLY A 94 -5.24 -4.04 -11.13
N THR A 95 -4.53 -4.77 -10.27
CA THR A 95 -3.97 -4.20 -9.06
C THR A 95 -2.92 -3.13 -9.34
N LYS A 96 -2.02 -3.37 -10.29
CA LYS A 96 -0.99 -2.39 -10.64
C LYS A 96 -1.61 -1.07 -11.09
N GLU A 97 -2.60 -1.16 -11.97
CA GLU A 97 -3.31 0.01 -12.47
C GLU A 97 -3.99 0.76 -11.33
N PHE A 98 -4.66 0.01 -10.45
CA PHE A 98 -5.33 0.58 -9.29
C PHE A 98 -4.34 1.33 -8.40
N LEU A 99 -3.21 0.70 -8.07
CA LEU A 99 -2.20 1.32 -7.21
C LEU A 99 -1.59 2.56 -7.85
N ARG A 100 -1.30 2.48 -9.15
CA ARG A 100 -0.73 3.60 -9.88
C ARG A 100 -1.63 4.83 -9.81
N ILE A 101 -2.93 4.61 -9.96
CA ILE A 101 -3.91 5.70 -9.93
C ILE A 101 -4.16 6.15 -8.49
N SER A 102 -4.45 5.23 -7.58
CA SER A 102 -4.81 5.55 -6.20
C SER A 102 -3.68 6.20 -5.42
N PHE A 103 -2.46 5.75 -5.66
CA PHE A 103 -1.28 6.29 -4.97
C PHE A 103 -0.62 7.40 -5.78
N LYS A 104 -1.17 7.72 -6.95
CA LYS A 104 -0.67 8.77 -7.83
C LYS A 104 0.81 8.59 -8.11
N LEU A 105 1.17 7.40 -8.59
CA LEU A 105 2.57 7.07 -8.83
C LEU A 105 3.15 7.65 -10.12
N GLU A 106 2.31 8.13 -11.00
CA GLU A 106 2.76 8.73 -12.25
C GLU A 106 3.60 9.98 -11.97
N GLY A 107 4.76 10.03 -12.60
CA GLY A 107 5.67 11.15 -12.40
C GLY A 107 6.41 11.13 -11.08
N SER A 108 6.24 10.08 -10.27
CA SER A 108 6.88 9.97 -8.95
C SER A 108 8.21 9.22 -8.99
N ILE A 109 8.56 8.69 -10.14
CA ILE A 109 9.78 7.89 -10.30
C ILE A 109 10.69 8.57 -11.28
#